data_88933425b3a9271606817f7215e88e20
#
_entry.id   88933425b3a9271606817f7215e88e20
#
_cell.length_a   1.000
_cell.length_b   1.000
_cell.length_c   1.000
_cell.angle_alpha   90.00
_cell.angle_beta   90.00
_cell.angle_gamma   90.00
#
_symmetry.space_group_name_H-M   'P 1'
#
loop_
_entity.id
_entity.type
_entity.pdbx_description
1 polymer ?
#
loop_
_entity_poly.entity_id
_entity_poly.type
_entity_poly.pdbx_seq_one_letter_code
_entity_poly.pdbx_strand_id
1 'polypeptide(L)'
;MIEAEREYERLKALLNTPEIEDFDKAVPLEAVHQIEQWGAAHDAGKNPEDWFWLVGYLAGKALAAQKAGDTEKAKHHCISTAAALRNWHAHIRSGQSFMRPGIAEGERKA
;
A
#
# COMPACT_ATOMS: atom_id res chain seq x y z
N MET A 1 15.40 -20.23 -26.75
CA MET A 1 15.17 -19.16 -25.76
C MET A 1 16.50 -18.72 -25.18
N ILE A 2 16.77 -17.46 -25.22
CA ILE A 2 18.02 -16.94 -24.68
C ILE A 2 17.95 -16.89 -23.16
N GLU A 3 19.10 -16.74 -22.56
CA GLU A 3 19.22 -16.75 -21.11
C GLU A 3 18.35 -15.69 -20.44
N ALA A 4 18.35 -14.48 -20.99
CA ALA A 4 17.56 -13.39 -20.43
C ALA A 4 16.07 -13.67 -20.45
N GLU A 5 15.60 -14.35 -21.50
CA GLU A 5 14.18 -14.71 -21.61
C GLU A 5 13.80 -15.76 -20.58
N ARG A 6 14.70 -16.73 -20.35
CA ARG A 6 14.46 -17.75 -19.32
C ARG A 6 14.40 -17.13 -17.93
N GLU A 7 15.31 -16.20 -17.67
CA GLU A 7 15.34 -15.52 -16.37
C GLU A 7 14.06 -14.71 -16.16
N TYR A 8 13.61 -14.01 -17.20
CA TYR A 8 12.38 -13.24 -17.11
C TYR A 8 11.18 -14.14 -16.81
N GLU A 9 11.08 -15.27 -17.52
CA GLU A 9 9.98 -16.20 -17.30
C GLU A 9 10.03 -16.80 -15.89
N ARG A 10 11.22 -17.11 -15.43
CA ARG A 10 11.41 -17.63 -14.07
C ARG A 10 10.93 -16.64 -13.02
N LEU A 11 11.35 -15.39 -13.14
CA LEU A 11 10.96 -14.34 -12.20
C LEU A 11 9.47 -14.08 -12.26
N LYS A 12 8.93 -14.07 -13.46
CA LYS A 12 7.49 -13.86 -13.65
C LYS A 12 6.68 -14.96 -12.97
N ALA A 13 7.13 -16.20 -13.10
CA ALA A 13 6.45 -17.32 -12.45
C ALA A 13 6.49 -17.20 -10.94
N LEU A 14 7.61 -16.73 -10.38
CA LEU A 14 7.74 -16.53 -8.95
C LEU A 14 6.82 -15.42 -8.43
N LEU A 15 6.59 -14.40 -9.27
CA LEU A 15 5.77 -13.26 -8.90
C LEU A 15 4.27 -13.53 -9.04
N ASN A 16 3.90 -14.56 -9.81
CA ASN A 16 2.50 -14.82 -10.10
C ASN A 16 1.95 -16.03 -9.36
N THR A 17 2.34 -16.20 -8.10
CA THR A 17 1.73 -17.23 -7.26
C THR A 17 0.36 -16.72 -6.78
N PRO A 18 -0.56 -17.63 -6.47
CA PRO A 18 -1.87 -17.20 -5.98
C PRO A 18 -1.82 -16.28 -4.78
N GLU A 19 -0.88 -16.50 -3.87
CA GLU A 19 -0.76 -15.69 -2.67
C GLU A 19 -0.35 -14.26 -3.01
N ILE A 20 0.61 -14.12 -3.91
CA ILE A 20 1.08 -12.80 -4.34
C ILE A 20 0.00 -12.11 -5.15
N GLU A 21 -0.68 -12.84 -6.02
CA GLU A 21 -1.72 -12.28 -6.84
C GLU A 21 -2.86 -11.72 -5.99
N ASP A 22 -3.27 -12.46 -4.96
CA ASP A 22 -4.29 -11.98 -4.04
C ASP A 22 -3.87 -10.69 -3.37
N PHE A 23 -2.64 -10.65 -2.88
CA PHE A 23 -2.10 -9.47 -2.22
C PHE A 23 -2.06 -8.28 -3.18
N ASP A 24 -1.55 -8.51 -4.39
CA ASP A 24 -1.39 -7.45 -5.39
C ASP A 24 -2.72 -6.88 -5.84
N LYS A 25 -3.78 -7.67 -5.84
CA LYS A 25 -5.11 -7.19 -6.20
C LYS A 25 -5.76 -6.45 -5.05
N ALA A 26 -5.59 -6.94 -3.85
CA ALA A 26 -6.29 -6.40 -2.69
C ALA A 26 -5.72 -5.07 -2.22
N VAL A 27 -4.40 -4.88 -2.29
CA VAL A 27 -3.77 -3.67 -1.76
C VAL A 27 -4.25 -2.39 -2.44
N PRO A 28 -4.29 -2.30 -3.79
CA PRO A 28 -4.79 -1.08 -4.42
C PRO A 28 -6.23 -0.77 -4.06
N LEU A 29 -7.07 -1.80 -3.97
CA LEU A 29 -8.47 -1.60 -3.63
C LEU A 29 -8.63 -1.10 -2.22
N GLU A 30 -7.87 -1.66 -1.29
CA GLU A 30 -7.93 -1.21 0.10
C GLU A 30 -7.37 0.20 0.24
N ALA A 31 -6.34 0.55 -0.54
CA ALA A 31 -5.79 1.90 -0.51
C ALA A 31 -6.83 2.93 -0.94
N VAL A 32 -7.58 2.63 -2.00
CA VAL A 32 -8.66 3.50 -2.44
C VAL A 32 -9.76 3.59 -1.38
N HIS A 33 -10.10 2.45 -0.77
CA HIS A 33 -11.09 2.42 0.29
C HIS A 33 -10.69 3.32 1.46
N GLN A 34 -9.44 3.30 1.86
CA GLN A 34 -8.96 4.15 2.95
C GLN A 34 -9.08 5.63 2.60
N ILE A 35 -8.72 5.99 1.36
CA ILE A 35 -8.80 7.38 0.92
C ILE A 35 -10.27 7.83 0.89
N GLU A 36 -11.14 6.99 0.38
CA GLU A 36 -12.56 7.34 0.28
C GLU A 36 -13.22 7.43 1.64
N GLN A 37 -12.83 6.56 2.56
CA GLN A 37 -13.42 6.54 3.89
C GLN A 37 -13.07 7.79 4.68
N TRP A 38 -11.84 8.25 4.60
CA TRP A 38 -11.36 9.37 5.42
C TRP A 38 -11.24 10.67 4.67
N GLY A 39 -11.20 10.61 3.33
CA GLY A 39 -11.07 11.78 2.49
C GLY A 39 -9.62 12.17 2.21
N ALA A 40 -9.41 12.71 1.03
CA ALA A 40 -8.07 13.10 0.60
C ALA A 40 -7.49 14.19 1.48
N ALA A 41 -8.33 15.09 1.99
CA ALA A 41 -7.86 16.17 2.85
C ALA A 41 -7.30 15.65 4.16
N HIS A 42 -7.88 14.57 4.69
CA HIS A 42 -7.39 13.94 5.89
C HIS A 42 -5.96 13.44 5.68
N ASP A 43 -5.74 12.73 4.58
CA ASP A 43 -4.41 12.22 4.27
C ASP A 43 -3.43 13.35 3.97
N ALA A 44 -3.88 14.38 3.30
CA ALA A 44 -3.02 15.51 2.97
C ALA A 44 -2.49 16.22 4.21
N GLY A 45 -3.25 16.15 5.30
CA GLY A 45 -2.85 16.80 6.55
C GLY A 45 -1.91 15.96 7.41
N LYS A 46 -1.60 14.74 7.01
CA LYS A 46 -0.73 13.90 7.82
C LYS A 46 0.72 14.35 7.73
N ASN A 47 1.39 14.38 8.87
CA ASN A 47 2.84 14.54 8.90
C ASN A 47 3.49 13.16 8.87
N PRO A 48 4.82 13.06 8.74
CA PRO A 48 5.48 11.75 8.67
C PRO A 48 5.18 10.85 9.87
N GLU A 49 5.08 11.42 11.04
CA GLU A 49 4.79 10.65 12.24
C GLU A 49 3.38 10.07 12.22
N ASP A 50 2.43 10.80 11.65
CA ASP A 50 1.07 10.30 11.52
C ASP A 50 1.04 9.04 10.65
N TRP A 51 1.79 9.06 9.55
CA TRP A 51 1.88 7.89 8.69
C TRP A 51 2.54 6.72 9.39
N PHE A 52 3.61 7.00 10.11
CA PHE A 52 4.31 5.97 10.86
C PHE A 52 3.40 5.30 11.88
N TRP A 53 2.66 6.10 12.64
CA TRP A 53 1.75 5.58 13.64
C TRP A 53 0.63 4.75 13.02
N LEU A 54 0.09 5.19 11.89
CA LEU A 54 -0.95 4.45 11.21
C LEU A 54 -0.44 3.08 10.77
N VAL A 55 0.74 3.03 10.15
CA VAL A 55 1.33 1.77 9.72
C VAL A 55 1.59 0.87 10.90
N GLY A 56 2.16 1.41 11.96
CA GLY A 56 2.44 0.64 13.17
C GLY A 56 1.18 0.09 13.82
N TYR A 57 0.14 0.90 13.86
CA TYR A 57 -1.13 0.50 14.43
C TYR A 57 -1.75 -0.67 13.65
N LEU A 58 -1.76 -0.55 12.32
CA LEU A 58 -2.32 -1.61 11.48
C LEU A 58 -1.48 -2.88 11.52
N ALA A 59 -0.16 -2.74 11.52
CA ALA A 59 0.72 -3.89 11.65
C ALA A 59 0.55 -4.57 13.01
N GLY A 60 0.33 -3.78 14.06
CA GLY A 60 0.06 -4.32 15.37
C GLY A 60 -1.21 -5.13 15.43
N LYS A 61 -2.23 -4.71 14.68
CA LYS A 61 -3.47 -5.48 14.58
C LYS A 61 -3.24 -6.81 13.88
N ALA A 62 -2.40 -6.82 12.85
CA ALA A 62 -2.06 -8.06 12.15
C ALA A 62 -1.37 -9.03 13.11
N LEU A 63 -0.42 -8.52 13.89
CA LEU A 63 0.29 -9.34 14.86
C LEU A 63 -0.67 -9.92 15.89
N ALA A 64 -1.53 -9.09 16.45
CA ALA A 64 -2.47 -9.54 17.45
C ALA A 64 -3.42 -10.60 16.92
N ALA A 65 -3.92 -10.41 15.70
CA ALA A 65 -4.82 -11.36 15.08
C ALA A 65 -4.12 -12.69 14.81
N GLN A 66 -2.88 -12.63 14.35
CA GLN A 66 -2.13 -13.86 14.09
C GLN A 66 -1.87 -14.63 15.37
N LYS A 67 -1.50 -13.93 16.43
CA LYS A 67 -1.27 -14.59 17.72
C LYS A 67 -2.54 -15.18 18.30
N ALA A 68 -3.68 -14.59 17.99
CA ALA A 68 -4.97 -15.13 18.42
C ALA A 68 -5.48 -16.26 17.54
N GLY A 69 -4.79 -16.57 16.46
CA GLY A 69 -5.19 -17.64 15.55
C GLY A 69 -6.23 -17.21 14.54
N ASP A 70 -6.53 -15.92 14.45
CA ASP A 70 -7.50 -15.41 13.48
C ASP A 70 -6.78 -15.09 12.18
N THR A 71 -6.59 -16.12 11.37
CA THR A 71 -5.80 -16.03 10.15
C THR A 71 -6.38 -15.03 9.14
N GLU A 72 -7.70 -15.05 8.97
CA GLU A 72 -8.32 -14.18 7.99
C GLU A 72 -8.19 -12.72 8.39
N LYS A 73 -8.37 -12.43 9.66
CA LYS A 73 -8.22 -11.07 10.17
C LYS A 73 -6.77 -10.60 10.06
N ALA A 74 -5.82 -11.50 10.35
CA ALA A 74 -4.41 -11.19 10.22
C ALA A 74 -4.05 -10.83 8.78
N LYS A 75 -4.54 -11.61 7.83
CA LYS A 75 -4.30 -11.34 6.40
C LYS A 75 -4.89 -9.99 6.00
N HIS A 76 -6.11 -9.72 6.47
CA HIS A 76 -6.76 -8.44 6.16
C HIS A 76 -5.93 -7.26 6.69
N HIS A 77 -5.42 -7.38 7.89
CA HIS A 77 -4.62 -6.29 8.46
C HIS A 77 -3.27 -6.15 7.78
N CYS A 78 -2.72 -7.22 7.21
CA CYS A 78 -1.53 -7.09 6.37
C CYS A 78 -1.85 -6.28 5.11
N ILE A 79 -3.01 -6.53 4.51
CA ILE A 79 -3.45 -5.77 3.34
C ILE A 79 -3.63 -4.30 3.71
N SER A 80 -4.31 -4.05 4.83
CA SER A 80 -4.54 -2.67 5.29
C SER A 80 -3.24 -1.93 5.57
N THR A 81 -2.26 -2.62 6.13
CA THR A 81 -0.95 -2.04 6.41
C THR A 81 -0.24 -1.68 5.11
N ALA A 82 -0.25 -2.59 4.15
CA ALA A 82 0.39 -2.35 2.85
C ALA A 82 -0.31 -1.22 2.10
N ALA A 83 -1.63 -1.12 2.22
CA ALA A 83 -2.40 -0.04 1.62
C ALA A 83 -2.01 1.31 2.23
N ALA A 84 -1.83 1.34 3.54
CA ALA A 84 -1.38 2.56 4.21
C ALA A 84 0.01 2.96 3.73
N LEU A 85 0.90 1.99 3.56
CA LEU A 85 2.23 2.26 3.01
C LEU A 85 2.15 2.79 1.58
N ARG A 86 1.25 2.25 0.78
CA ARG A 86 1.05 2.71 -0.58
C ARG A 86 0.61 4.18 -0.60
N ASN A 87 -0.33 4.53 0.28
CA ASN A 87 -0.81 5.91 0.37
C ASN A 87 0.26 6.83 0.91
N TRP A 88 1.06 6.37 1.85
CA TRP A 88 2.18 7.13 2.36
C TRP A 88 3.20 7.39 1.26
N HIS A 89 3.51 6.36 0.49
CA HIS A 89 4.43 6.50 -0.65
C HIS A 89 3.92 7.57 -1.63
N ALA A 90 2.62 7.52 -1.94
CA ALA A 90 2.03 8.50 -2.84
C ALA A 90 2.12 9.91 -2.25
N HIS A 91 1.89 10.04 -0.96
CA HIS A 91 1.99 11.32 -0.27
C HIS A 91 3.41 11.88 -0.35
N ILE A 92 4.40 11.04 -0.09
CA ILE A 92 5.81 11.47 -0.18
C ILE A 92 6.15 11.93 -1.58
N ARG A 93 5.70 11.15 -2.58
CA ARG A 93 6.04 11.40 -3.96
C ARG A 93 5.43 12.68 -4.50
N SER A 94 4.18 12.96 -4.15
CA SER A 94 3.45 14.07 -4.74
C SER A 94 3.11 15.19 -3.76
N GLY A 95 3.48 15.03 -2.51
CA GLY A 95 3.08 15.96 -1.47
C GLY A 95 1.67 15.74 -0.98
N GLN A 96 0.97 14.73 -1.53
CA GLN A 96 -0.38 14.40 -1.12
C GLN A 96 -0.56 12.90 -1.32
N SER A 97 -1.51 12.33 -0.60
CA SER A 97 -1.73 10.89 -0.64
C SER A 97 -2.39 10.43 -1.94
N PHE A 98 -2.87 11.35 -2.75
CA PHE A 98 -3.48 11.00 -4.03
C PHE A 98 -2.76 11.74 -5.14
N MET A 99 -2.88 11.22 -6.33
CA MET A 99 -2.34 11.91 -7.48
C MET A 99 -3.16 13.14 -7.75
N ARG A 100 -2.50 14.23 -8.00
CA ARG A 100 -3.17 15.48 -8.30
C ARG A 100 -3.10 15.69 -9.80
N PRO A 101 -4.14 15.29 -10.53
CA PRO A 101 -4.10 15.37 -11.98
C PRO A 101 -3.93 16.82 -12.42
N GLY A 102 -3.14 16.99 -13.43
CA GLY A 102 -2.94 18.31 -14.00
C GLY A 102 -2.14 19.26 -13.14
N ILE A 103 -1.52 18.78 -12.09
CA ILE A 103 -0.69 19.62 -11.25
C ILE A 103 0.52 20.09 -12.05
N ALA A 104 0.67 21.38 -12.13
CA ALA A 104 1.82 21.96 -12.80
C ALA A 104 3.05 21.74 -11.94
N GLU A 105 4.17 21.51 -12.59
CA GLU A 105 5.40 21.27 -11.87
C GLU A 105 5.75 22.42 -10.94
N GLY A 106 5.44 23.64 -11.37
CA GLY A 106 5.68 24.79 -10.55
C GLY A 106 4.94 24.78 -9.24
N GLU A 107 3.77 24.15 -9.21
CA GLU A 107 2.99 24.07 -7.99
C GLU A 107 3.54 23.04 -7.03
N ARG A 108 4.26 22.08 -7.55
CA ARG A 108 4.76 20.99 -6.73
C ARG A 108 6.18 21.19 -6.27
N LYS A 109 6.87 21.99 -6.94
CA LYS A 109 8.25 22.20 -6.53
C LYS A 109 8.26 22.99 -5.26
N ALA A 110 9.08 22.54 -4.48
CA ALA A 110 9.16 23.31 -3.25
C ALA A 110 10.42 23.40 -2.85
#